data_7c936c664bcf3d2753dc97273af9f863
#
_entry.id   7c936c664bcf3d2753dc97273af9f863
#
_cell.length_a   1.000
_cell.length_b   1.000
_cell.length_c   1.000
_cell.angle_alpha   90.00
_cell.angle_beta   90.00
_cell.angle_gamma   90.00
#
_symmetry.space_group_name_H-M   'P 1'
#
loop_
_entity.id
_entity.type
_entity.pdbx_description
1 polymer ?
#
loop_
_entity_poly.entity_id
_entity_poly.type
_entity_poly.pdbx_seq_one_letter_code
_entity_poly.pdbx_strand_id
1 'polypeptide(L)'
;MNHRNALGTLGVTTALLASSLVWAGGQGITVLTNANVIDGTGAPVQEGMSITIDGAVITGLVAGAYAPTGEEREVIDLAGAYVTPGFWNMHVHLTTLLPHNHQLNGASLGAKVIRAGVNAMEGLRHGFTALRSTGEEHYIDVAWQEAFDEGFMLGPRIFASGESVSPTAGHRGDVERGADGVAEIRKAVRSRIQNGAAVIKIVNVEMLPDELEAAIETAHSLGVHVTAHSREPAVYAAVEAGIDSIEHGYGLTDESIALMAEKGTFYDPTIICNLSDEYIRERETRLASLGYSDDEQAVRLRTEIAYADERSPEHARHQREALAKAAKAGVKLLVGSDSMPIGEIGWLEMEQFVLSGVSEMDTLIAATRNPAELLGVLDLLGTVEEGKLADLVVMTANPLENISNIRTIRMVFKDGISVPMTPPPGTLRFYDYYDSLGPPSSFLERSESLSGFVREGNPYGGR
;
A
#
# COMPACT_ATOMS: atom_id res chain seq x y z
N MET A 1 -11.57 -50.45 -14.69
CA MET A 1 -11.92 -50.10 -13.29
C MET A 1 -11.30 -48.76 -12.98
N ASN A 2 -12.13 -47.74 -12.99
CA ASN A 2 -11.76 -46.36 -12.79
C ASN A 2 -11.67 -46.04 -11.28
N HIS A 3 -10.54 -45.54 -10.79
CA HIS A 3 -10.50 -44.76 -9.55
C HIS A 3 -9.93 -43.38 -9.89
N ARG A 4 -10.83 -42.42 -10.01
CA ARG A 4 -10.52 -40.98 -9.92
C ARG A 4 -10.35 -40.64 -8.44
N ASN A 5 -9.16 -40.29 -8.02
CA ASN A 5 -8.91 -39.59 -6.76
C ASN A 5 -8.96 -38.09 -7.06
N ALA A 6 -10.05 -37.45 -6.63
CA ALA A 6 -10.12 -36.01 -6.48
C ALA A 6 -9.36 -35.66 -5.18
N LEU A 7 -8.18 -35.12 -5.29
CA LEU A 7 -7.49 -34.43 -4.21
C LEU A 7 -7.98 -32.98 -4.22
N GLY A 8 -8.75 -32.64 -3.20
CA GLY A 8 -9.19 -31.28 -2.97
C GLY A 8 -8.00 -30.39 -2.56
N THR A 9 -7.78 -29.34 -3.30
CA THR A 9 -6.97 -28.20 -2.92
C THR A 9 -7.70 -27.43 -1.81
N LEU A 10 -7.45 -27.79 -0.56
CA LEU A 10 -7.79 -26.91 0.57
C LEU A 10 -6.64 -25.93 0.75
N GLY A 11 -6.93 -24.66 0.50
CA GLY A 11 -5.98 -23.58 0.63
C GLY A 11 -5.47 -23.43 2.07
N VAL A 12 -4.17 -23.47 2.24
CA VAL A 12 -3.44 -23.22 3.49
C VAL A 12 -3.59 -21.75 3.95
N THR A 13 -3.97 -20.85 3.04
CA THR A 13 -4.13 -19.41 3.28
C THR A 13 -5.32 -19.07 4.19
N THR A 14 -6.38 -19.86 4.19
CA THR A 14 -7.58 -19.60 5.01
C THR A 14 -7.38 -19.94 6.48
N ALA A 15 -6.42 -20.77 6.82
CA ALA A 15 -6.19 -21.22 8.21
C ALA A 15 -5.37 -20.22 9.05
N LEU A 16 -4.50 -19.42 8.42
CA LEU A 16 -3.69 -18.41 9.11
C LEU A 16 -4.49 -17.16 9.47
N LEU A 17 -5.47 -16.78 8.65
CA LEU A 17 -6.35 -15.63 8.93
C LEU A 17 -7.45 -15.93 9.97
N ALA A 18 -7.87 -17.19 10.10
CA ALA A 18 -8.94 -17.57 11.01
C ALA A 18 -8.51 -17.66 12.49
N SER A 19 -7.24 -17.84 12.78
CA SER A 19 -6.73 -17.96 14.16
C SER A 19 -6.47 -16.62 14.86
N SER A 20 -6.25 -15.53 14.11
CA SER A 20 -6.02 -14.18 14.66
C SER A 20 -7.31 -13.37 14.88
N LEU A 21 -8.44 -13.82 14.33
CA LEU A 21 -9.73 -13.14 14.42
C LEU A 21 -10.32 -13.02 15.85
N VAL A 22 -9.73 -13.69 16.84
CA VAL A 22 -10.33 -13.78 18.20
C VAL A 22 -9.85 -12.64 19.13
N TRP A 23 -8.81 -11.87 18.77
CA TRP A 23 -8.19 -10.92 19.71
C TRP A 23 -8.24 -9.43 19.35
N ALA A 24 -8.46 -9.05 18.11
CA ALA A 24 -8.33 -7.65 17.68
C ALA A 24 -9.63 -6.86 17.60
N GLY A 25 -10.80 -7.51 17.57
CA GLY A 25 -12.09 -6.83 17.46
C GLY A 25 -12.45 -6.02 18.69
N GLY A 26 -12.97 -4.80 18.50
CA GLY A 26 -13.61 -4.06 19.58
C GLY A 26 -14.74 -4.91 20.20
N GLN A 27 -14.75 -5.06 21.54
CA GLN A 27 -15.82 -5.82 22.18
C GLN A 27 -17.15 -5.07 22.09
N GLY A 28 -18.23 -5.75 21.64
CA GLY A 28 -19.58 -5.23 21.55
C GLY A 28 -19.92 -4.62 20.19
N ILE A 29 -21.20 -4.31 20.04
CA ILE A 29 -21.78 -3.84 18.77
C ILE A 29 -21.54 -2.33 18.60
N THR A 30 -20.96 -1.93 17.49
CA THR A 30 -20.89 -0.54 17.04
C THR A 30 -21.79 -0.38 15.82
N VAL A 31 -22.61 0.67 15.78
CA VAL A 31 -23.49 0.96 14.64
C VAL A 31 -23.17 2.32 14.06
N LEU A 32 -22.89 2.36 12.76
CA LEU A 32 -22.71 3.60 11.99
C LEU A 32 -24.00 3.87 11.24
N THR A 33 -24.66 4.99 11.52
CA THR A 33 -25.95 5.37 10.92
C THR A 33 -25.81 6.55 9.96
N ASN A 34 -26.81 6.75 9.09
CA ASN A 34 -26.81 7.82 8.09
C ASN A 34 -25.54 7.85 7.22
N ALA A 35 -25.07 6.69 6.79
CA ALA A 35 -23.91 6.51 5.94
C ALA A 35 -24.29 6.53 4.46
N ASN A 36 -23.48 7.15 3.62
CA ASN A 36 -23.50 6.96 2.17
C ASN A 36 -22.38 5.95 1.82
N VAL A 37 -22.76 4.72 1.47
CA VAL A 37 -21.82 3.61 1.31
C VAL A 37 -21.38 3.50 -0.16
N ILE A 38 -20.08 3.58 -0.40
CA ILE A 38 -19.39 3.21 -1.63
C ILE A 38 -18.75 1.86 -1.35
N ASP A 39 -19.41 0.78 -1.75
CA ASP A 39 -19.09 -0.57 -1.27
C ASP A 39 -17.84 -1.21 -1.88
N GLY A 40 -17.21 -0.56 -2.87
CA GLY A 40 -16.02 -1.08 -3.56
C GLY A 40 -16.33 -2.11 -4.66
N THR A 41 -17.61 -2.45 -4.91
CA THR A 41 -18.00 -3.40 -5.97
C THR A 41 -18.09 -2.75 -7.35
N GLY A 42 -18.16 -1.43 -7.43
CA GLY A 42 -18.48 -0.66 -8.63
C GLY A 42 -19.97 -0.31 -8.74
N ALA A 43 -20.78 -0.69 -7.75
CA ALA A 43 -22.19 -0.31 -7.67
C ALA A 43 -22.36 1.19 -7.34
N PRO A 44 -23.53 1.78 -7.64
CA PRO A 44 -23.85 3.14 -7.22
C PRO A 44 -23.80 3.32 -5.71
N VAL A 45 -23.59 4.56 -5.25
CA VAL A 45 -23.63 4.91 -3.82
C VAL A 45 -24.95 4.48 -3.18
N GLN A 46 -24.87 3.80 -2.06
CA GLN A 46 -26.03 3.42 -1.25
C GLN A 46 -26.23 4.46 -0.15
N GLU A 47 -27.28 5.28 -0.29
CA GLU A 47 -27.51 6.42 0.60
C GLU A 47 -28.28 6.03 1.87
N GLY A 48 -28.00 6.71 2.99
CA GLY A 48 -28.76 6.58 4.23
C GLY A 48 -28.69 5.19 4.86
N MET A 49 -27.56 4.52 4.72
CA MET A 49 -27.34 3.16 5.25
C MET A 49 -26.99 3.16 6.73
N SER A 50 -27.31 2.04 7.38
CA SER A 50 -26.81 1.70 8.72
C SER A 50 -25.91 0.48 8.62
N ILE A 51 -24.69 0.57 9.17
CA ILE A 51 -23.68 -0.49 9.18
C ILE A 51 -23.54 -0.97 10.62
N THR A 52 -23.81 -2.25 10.86
CA THR A 52 -23.64 -2.89 12.17
C THR A 52 -22.32 -3.66 12.17
N ILE A 53 -21.50 -3.40 13.17
CA ILE A 53 -20.19 -4.04 13.37
C ILE A 53 -20.24 -4.75 14.72
N ASP A 54 -20.04 -6.07 14.73
CA ASP A 54 -19.89 -6.86 15.95
C ASP A 54 -18.45 -7.42 16.02
N GLY A 55 -17.72 -6.94 17.02
CA GLY A 55 -16.28 -7.22 17.08
C GLY A 55 -15.55 -6.67 15.86
N ALA A 56 -14.97 -7.54 15.06
CA ALA A 56 -14.23 -7.19 13.85
C ALA A 56 -15.08 -7.24 12.56
N VAL A 57 -16.32 -7.75 12.62
CA VAL A 57 -17.08 -8.17 11.44
C VAL A 57 -18.28 -7.25 11.20
N ILE A 58 -18.54 -6.93 9.94
CA ILE A 58 -19.78 -6.29 9.50
C ILE A 58 -20.89 -7.33 9.57
N THR A 59 -21.85 -7.18 10.48
CA THR A 59 -22.95 -8.12 10.69
C THR A 59 -24.30 -7.63 10.16
N GLY A 60 -24.34 -6.39 9.68
CA GLY A 60 -25.53 -5.83 9.05
C GLY A 60 -25.23 -4.62 8.19
N LEU A 61 -25.88 -4.56 7.02
CA LEU A 61 -25.86 -3.43 6.09
C LEU A 61 -27.27 -3.16 5.62
N VAL A 62 -27.97 -2.22 6.25
CA VAL A 62 -29.41 -2.00 6.07
C VAL A 62 -29.73 -0.57 5.70
N ALA A 63 -30.60 -0.35 4.72
CA ALA A 63 -31.09 0.97 4.35
C ALA A 63 -32.06 1.54 5.40
N GLY A 64 -31.93 2.84 5.68
CA GLY A 64 -32.84 3.59 6.52
C GLY A 64 -32.36 3.76 7.97
N ALA A 65 -33.24 4.32 8.80
CA ALA A 65 -32.95 4.66 10.17
C ALA A 65 -32.77 3.39 11.04
N TYR A 66 -31.69 3.37 11.80
CA TYR A 66 -31.45 2.35 12.80
C TYR A 66 -32.28 2.61 14.05
N ALA A 67 -32.91 1.55 14.56
CA ALA A 67 -33.64 1.59 15.85
C ALA A 67 -32.76 0.92 16.92
N PRO A 68 -32.17 1.66 17.87
CA PRO A 68 -31.31 1.09 18.89
C PRO A 68 -32.05 0.04 19.74
N THR A 69 -31.40 -1.08 19.99
CA THR A 69 -31.88 -2.17 20.82
C THR A 69 -31.53 -2.00 22.30
N GLY A 70 -30.50 -1.17 22.56
CA GLY A 70 -29.87 -0.96 23.88
C GLY A 70 -28.77 -1.98 24.20
N GLU A 71 -28.40 -2.83 23.24
CA GLU A 71 -27.30 -3.79 23.35
C GLU A 71 -26.01 -3.24 22.72
N GLU A 72 -26.10 -2.11 21.96
CA GLU A 72 -24.99 -1.48 21.29
C GLU A 72 -24.05 -0.84 22.32
N ARG A 73 -22.74 -1.04 22.10
CA ARG A 73 -21.68 -0.30 22.78
C ARG A 73 -21.72 1.17 22.38
N GLU A 74 -21.95 1.41 21.09
CA GLU A 74 -21.91 2.75 20.52
C GLU A 74 -22.75 2.83 19.23
N VAL A 75 -23.50 3.94 19.10
CA VAL A 75 -24.19 4.31 17.86
C VAL A 75 -23.66 5.66 17.40
N ILE A 76 -23.05 5.69 16.21
CA ILE A 76 -22.42 6.87 15.64
C ILE A 76 -23.24 7.35 14.46
N ASP A 77 -23.79 8.55 14.55
CA ASP A 77 -24.44 9.21 13.43
C ASP A 77 -23.36 9.83 12.52
N LEU A 78 -23.28 9.34 11.30
CA LEU A 78 -22.31 9.83 10.31
C LEU A 78 -22.80 11.08 9.59
N ALA A 79 -24.08 11.47 9.76
CA ALA A 79 -24.65 12.69 9.18
C ALA A 79 -24.48 12.81 7.66
N GLY A 80 -24.60 11.70 6.93
CA GLY A 80 -24.46 11.66 5.49
C GLY A 80 -23.02 11.58 4.99
N ALA A 81 -22.05 11.29 5.86
CA ALA A 81 -20.67 11.03 5.46
C ALA A 81 -20.56 9.75 4.58
N TYR A 82 -19.49 9.70 3.79
CA TYR A 82 -19.22 8.60 2.86
C TYR A 82 -18.36 7.54 3.53
N VAL A 83 -18.75 6.28 3.33
CA VAL A 83 -18.02 5.11 3.85
C VAL A 83 -17.53 4.26 2.69
N THR A 84 -16.24 3.95 2.68
CA THR A 84 -15.61 3.03 1.74
C THR A 84 -14.95 1.88 2.49
N PRO A 85 -14.56 0.78 1.80
CA PRO A 85 -13.59 -0.16 2.36
C PRO A 85 -12.29 0.59 2.69
N GLY A 86 -11.51 0.06 3.61
CA GLY A 86 -10.16 0.56 3.88
C GLY A 86 -9.28 0.51 2.64
N PHE A 87 -8.47 1.55 2.44
CA PHE A 87 -7.55 1.63 1.30
C PHE A 87 -6.35 0.71 1.51
N TRP A 88 -5.77 0.30 0.39
CA TRP A 88 -4.55 -0.49 0.33
C TRP A 88 -3.46 0.29 -0.41
N ASN A 89 -2.24 0.27 0.14
CA ASN A 89 -1.04 0.73 -0.58
C ASN A 89 -0.20 -0.50 -0.92
N MET A 90 -0.13 -0.82 -2.21
CA MET A 90 0.42 -2.08 -2.70
C MET A 90 1.92 -2.03 -2.98
N HIS A 91 2.57 -0.88 -2.72
CA HIS A 91 4.01 -0.75 -2.86
C HIS A 91 4.58 0.19 -1.81
N VAL A 92 5.03 -0.39 -0.70
CA VAL A 92 5.68 0.39 0.36
C VAL A 92 7.01 -0.22 0.77
N HIS A 93 7.89 0.63 1.28
CA HIS A 93 9.11 0.28 1.99
C HIS A 93 9.07 0.91 3.37
N LEU A 94 8.72 0.11 4.39
CA LEU A 94 8.40 0.60 5.73
C LEU A 94 9.53 1.35 6.41
N THR A 95 10.79 0.98 6.13
CA THR A 95 11.97 1.59 6.74
C THR A 95 12.47 2.84 6.02
N THR A 96 11.93 3.14 4.84
CA THR A 96 12.37 4.27 4.03
C THR A 96 12.11 5.60 4.73
N LEU A 97 13.01 6.53 4.55
CA LEU A 97 12.85 7.94 4.90
C LEU A 97 12.75 8.78 3.64
N LEU A 98 11.95 9.83 3.73
CA LEU A 98 11.95 10.88 2.74
C LEU A 98 12.92 12.01 3.08
N PRO A 99 13.39 12.65 2.04
CA PRO A 99 13.60 12.15 0.69
C PRO A 99 14.57 10.98 0.79
N HIS A 100 14.67 10.08 -0.17
CA HIS A 100 15.56 8.89 -0.12
C HIS A 100 16.98 9.28 0.32
N ASN A 101 17.10 9.64 1.57
CA ASN A 101 18.34 10.11 2.13
C ASN A 101 19.20 8.90 2.51
N HIS A 102 20.02 8.46 1.59
CA HIS A 102 20.97 7.38 1.79
C HIS A 102 21.85 7.56 3.04
N GLN A 103 22.03 8.79 3.51
CA GLN A 103 22.82 9.05 4.72
C GLN A 103 22.08 8.69 6.00
N LEU A 104 20.74 8.78 6.02
CA LEU A 104 19.91 8.31 7.15
C LEU A 104 19.67 6.81 7.12
N ASN A 105 19.98 6.13 6.02
CA ASN A 105 20.01 4.66 5.96
C ASN A 105 21.10 4.06 6.84
N GLY A 106 22.09 4.83 7.31
CA GLY A 106 23.04 4.43 8.34
C GLY A 106 22.47 4.33 9.76
N ALA A 107 21.14 4.46 9.94
CA ALA A 107 20.50 4.26 11.22
C ALA A 107 20.67 2.81 11.72
N SER A 108 20.76 2.63 13.04
CA SER A 108 20.81 1.31 13.62
C SER A 108 19.58 0.47 13.26
N LEU A 109 19.70 -0.84 13.25
CA LEU A 109 18.57 -1.75 12.99
C LEU A 109 17.36 -1.45 13.89
N GLY A 110 17.60 -1.20 15.19
CA GLY A 110 16.53 -0.83 16.11
C GLY A 110 15.79 0.46 15.71
N ALA A 111 16.51 1.49 15.24
CA ALA A 111 15.90 2.71 14.75
C ALA A 111 15.08 2.50 13.48
N LYS A 112 15.55 1.62 12.57
CA LYS A 112 14.79 1.22 11.37
C LYS A 112 13.49 0.51 11.74
N VAL A 113 13.55 -0.43 12.70
CA VAL A 113 12.36 -1.16 13.20
C VAL A 113 11.32 -0.19 13.78
N ILE A 114 11.73 0.73 14.65
CA ILE A 114 10.79 1.71 15.25
C ILE A 114 10.17 2.58 14.15
N ARG A 115 10.97 3.07 13.22
CA ARG A 115 10.51 3.88 12.10
C ARG A 115 9.46 3.17 11.25
N ALA A 116 9.68 1.90 10.93
CA ALA A 116 8.73 1.10 10.15
C ALA A 116 7.34 1.09 10.78
N GLY A 117 7.24 0.92 12.10
CA GLY A 117 5.97 0.98 12.81
C GLY A 117 5.32 2.38 12.78
N VAL A 118 6.12 3.45 12.93
CA VAL A 118 5.62 4.83 12.83
C VAL A 118 5.07 5.10 11.43
N ASN A 119 5.79 4.69 10.39
CA ASN A 119 5.37 4.84 9.00
C ASN A 119 4.09 4.04 8.69
N ALA A 120 4.00 2.81 9.17
CA ALA A 120 2.80 2.00 9.02
C ALA A 120 1.57 2.65 9.68
N MET A 121 1.73 3.20 10.89
CA MET A 121 0.66 3.92 11.59
C MET A 121 0.28 5.24 10.94
N GLU A 122 1.21 5.91 10.26
CA GLU A 122 0.91 7.08 9.44
C GLU A 122 -0.01 6.68 8.29
N GLY A 123 0.31 5.63 7.54
CA GLY A 123 -0.54 5.09 6.49
C GLY A 123 -1.94 4.73 7.00
N LEU A 124 -2.05 4.06 8.16
CA LEU A 124 -3.34 3.69 8.73
C LEU A 124 -4.23 4.91 9.04
N ARG A 125 -3.67 5.99 9.58
CA ARG A 125 -4.41 7.23 9.85
C ARG A 125 -4.88 7.94 8.58
N HIS A 126 -4.24 7.67 7.46
CA HIS A 126 -4.64 8.17 6.14
C HIS A 126 -5.60 7.20 5.39
N GLY A 127 -6.14 6.19 6.11
CA GLY A 127 -7.12 5.25 5.57
C GLY A 127 -6.54 4.01 4.92
N PHE A 128 -5.21 3.85 4.87
CA PHE A 128 -4.58 2.64 4.35
C PHE A 128 -4.57 1.56 5.42
N THR A 129 -5.64 0.76 5.44
CA THR A 129 -5.83 -0.32 6.42
C THR A 129 -5.01 -1.57 6.10
N ALA A 130 -4.49 -1.66 4.88
CA ALA A 130 -3.60 -2.73 4.45
C ALA A 130 -2.43 -2.19 3.60
N LEU A 131 -1.27 -2.80 3.74
CA LEU A 131 -0.03 -2.44 3.06
C LEU A 131 0.62 -3.70 2.49
N ARG A 132 1.08 -3.65 1.25
CA ARG A 132 2.01 -4.66 0.71
C ARG A 132 3.43 -4.09 0.75
N SER A 133 4.29 -4.66 1.60
CA SER A 133 5.71 -4.33 1.63
C SER A 133 6.43 -5.04 0.50
N THR A 134 7.27 -4.32 -0.24
CA THR A 134 7.90 -4.80 -1.47
C THR A 134 9.42 -4.84 -1.39
N GLY A 135 9.93 -5.24 -0.25
CA GLY A 135 11.35 -5.46 0.00
C GLY A 135 11.87 -4.68 1.21
N GLU A 136 12.09 -5.40 2.30
CA GLU A 136 12.67 -4.86 3.54
C GLU A 136 13.87 -5.67 3.99
N GLU A 137 14.91 -4.98 4.44
CA GLU A 137 16.07 -5.62 5.02
C GLU A 137 15.71 -6.27 6.36
N HIS A 138 16.35 -7.42 6.65
CA HIS A 138 16.22 -8.10 7.94
C HIS A 138 14.79 -8.48 8.33
N TYR A 139 13.88 -8.64 7.36
CA TYR A 139 12.48 -9.02 7.60
C TYR A 139 11.76 -8.11 8.60
N ILE A 140 12.07 -6.80 8.58
CA ILE A 140 11.43 -5.81 9.46
C ILE A 140 9.92 -5.74 9.19
N ASP A 141 9.51 -5.87 7.94
CA ASP A 141 8.11 -5.92 7.54
C ASP A 141 7.38 -7.15 8.09
N VAL A 142 8.03 -8.31 8.10
CA VAL A 142 7.49 -9.54 8.71
C VAL A 142 7.31 -9.36 10.22
N ALA A 143 8.28 -8.75 10.89
CA ALA A 143 8.17 -8.51 12.33
C ALA A 143 7.00 -7.58 12.67
N TRP A 144 6.71 -6.57 11.85
CA TRP A 144 5.55 -5.70 12.03
C TRP A 144 4.24 -6.36 11.59
N GLN A 145 4.25 -7.20 10.53
CA GLN A 145 3.12 -8.06 10.19
C GLN A 145 2.70 -8.90 11.42
N GLU A 146 3.63 -9.64 12.01
CA GLU A 146 3.37 -10.45 13.21
C GLU A 146 2.87 -9.61 14.39
N ALA A 147 3.52 -8.46 14.67
CA ALA A 147 3.14 -7.61 15.79
C ALA A 147 1.70 -7.04 15.68
N PHE A 148 1.24 -6.71 14.46
CA PHE A 148 -0.11 -6.23 14.23
C PHE A 148 -1.12 -7.37 14.17
N ASP A 149 -0.79 -8.50 13.54
CA ASP A 149 -1.67 -9.66 13.41
C ASP A 149 -1.92 -10.34 14.76
N GLU A 150 -0.91 -10.39 15.65
CA GLU A 150 -1.05 -10.91 17.00
C GLU A 150 -1.67 -9.90 17.99
N GLY A 151 -1.95 -8.68 17.54
CA GLY A 151 -2.60 -7.65 18.36
C GLY A 151 -1.70 -7.03 19.44
N PHE A 152 -0.37 -7.16 19.34
CA PHE A 152 0.55 -6.44 20.26
C PHE A 152 0.43 -4.94 20.11
N MET A 153 0.07 -4.48 18.92
CA MET A 153 -0.19 -3.08 18.59
C MET A 153 -1.31 -2.99 17.56
N LEU A 154 -2.09 -1.92 17.61
CA LEU A 154 -3.00 -1.56 16.52
C LEU A 154 -2.17 -1.07 15.34
N GLY A 155 -2.43 -1.60 14.16
CA GLY A 155 -1.75 -1.21 12.93
C GLY A 155 -2.47 -1.68 11.66
N PRO A 156 -2.00 -1.27 10.49
CA PRO A 156 -2.50 -1.80 9.23
C PRO A 156 -2.14 -3.27 9.07
N ARG A 157 -2.90 -4.01 8.29
CA ARG A 157 -2.55 -5.35 7.86
C ARG A 157 -1.36 -5.27 6.90
N ILE A 158 -0.27 -5.97 7.20
CA ILE A 158 0.92 -5.97 6.35
C ILE A 158 0.99 -7.30 5.60
N PHE A 159 1.15 -7.24 4.28
CA PHE A 159 1.54 -8.36 3.44
C PHE A 159 3.03 -8.22 3.14
N ALA A 160 3.85 -8.82 3.98
CA ALA A 160 5.30 -8.68 3.96
C ALA A 160 5.92 -9.51 2.84
N SER A 161 6.95 -8.99 2.18
CA SER A 161 7.78 -9.75 1.24
C SER A 161 9.12 -10.20 1.82
N GLY A 162 9.53 -9.61 2.95
CA GLY A 162 10.91 -9.73 3.41
C GLY A 162 11.88 -9.11 2.40
N GLU A 163 13.06 -9.67 2.26
CA GLU A 163 14.06 -9.19 1.31
C GLU A 163 13.70 -9.55 -0.13
N SER A 164 13.90 -8.64 -1.07
CA SER A 164 13.71 -8.90 -2.50
C SER A 164 14.62 -10.02 -3.00
N VAL A 165 14.17 -10.75 -4.01
CA VAL A 165 14.98 -11.72 -4.74
C VAL A 165 15.50 -11.06 -6.02
N SER A 166 16.81 -10.97 -6.16
CA SER A 166 17.50 -10.33 -7.29
C SER A 166 18.78 -11.10 -7.60
N PRO A 167 19.23 -11.14 -8.85
CA PRO A 167 20.56 -11.66 -9.17
C PRO A 167 21.67 -10.76 -8.61
N THR A 168 22.85 -11.33 -8.45
CA THR A 168 24.05 -10.56 -8.07
C THR A 168 24.28 -9.40 -9.04
N ALA A 169 24.58 -8.21 -8.52
CA ALA A 169 24.71 -6.96 -9.25
C ALA A 169 23.41 -6.41 -9.90
N GLY A 170 22.26 -7.07 -9.70
CA GLY A 170 20.96 -6.51 -10.05
C GLY A 170 20.53 -5.41 -9.06
N HIS A 171 19.45 -4.71 -9.38
CA HIS A 171 18.88 -3.71 -8.49
C HIS A 171 18.56 -4.35 -7.12
N ARG A 172 19.13 -3.83 -6.02
CA ARG A 172 19.09 -4.39 -4.66
C ARG A 172 19.79 -5.76 -4.47
N GLY A 173 20.47 -6.27 -5.51
CA GLY A 173 21.28 -7.48 -5.44
C GLY A 173 22.76 -7.14 -5.20
N ASP A 174 23.26 -7.33 -3.98
CA ASP A 174 24.70 -7.32 -3.70
C ASP A 174 25.26 -8.75 -3.64
N VAL A 175 26.57 -8.88 -3.47
CA VAL A 175 27.24 -10.20 -3.45
C VAL A 175 26.75 -11.11 -2.30
N GLU A 176 26.25 -10.52 -1.22
CA GLU A 176 25.80 -11.28 -0.06
C GLU A 176 24.32 -11.73 -0.20
N ARG A 177 23.51 -10.93 -0.87
CA ARG A 177 22.04 -11.11 -0.99
C ARG A 177 21.59 -11.55 -2.37
N GLY A 178 22.43 -11.42 -3.39
CA GLY A 178 22.13 -11.89 -4.74
C GLY A 178 21.95 -13.40 -4.80
N ALA A 179 21.12 -13.87 -5.72
CA ALA A 179 20.87 -15.27 -5.98
C ALA A 179 21.00 -15.55 -7.48
N ASP A 180 21.96 -16.38 -7.85
CA ASP A 180 22.30 -16.66 -9.25
C ASP A 180 21.98 -18.11 -9.61
N GLY A 181 21.31 -18.29 -10.74
CA GLY A 181 20.89 -19.58 -11.25
C GLY A 181 19.70 -20.18 -10.50
N VAL A 182 19.04 -21.11 -11.17
CA VAL A 182 17.77 -21.73 -10.73
C VAL A 182 17.80 -22.25 -9.29
N ALA A 183 18.89 -22.85 -8.86
CA ALA A 183 18.97 -23.47 -7.52
C ALA A 183 18.99 -22.43 -6.41
N GLU A 184 19.73 -21.33 -6.60
CA GLU A 184 19.81 -20.25 -5.60
C GLU A 184 18.52 -19.42 -5.58
N ILE A 185 17.94 -19.11 -6.73
CA ILE A 185 16.64 -18.46 -6.84
C ILE A 185 15.56 -19.26 -6.08
N ARG A 186 15.44 -20.56 -6.35
CA ARG A 186 14.48 -21.43 -5.62
C ARG A 186 14.73 -21.47 -4.13
N LYS A 187 16.00 -21.49 -3.71
CA LYS A 187 16.37 -21.41 -2.29
C LYS A 187 15.98 -20.07 -1.69
N ALA A 188 16.26 -18.96 -2.38
CA ALA A 188 15.90 -17.61 -1.94
C ALA A 188 14.39 -17.48 -1.72
N VAL A 189 13.56 -17.84 -2.71
CA VAL A 189 12.10 -17.81 -2.60
C VAL A 189 11.61 -18.63 -1.40
N ARG A 190 12.04 -19.89 -1.27
CA ARG A 190 11.65 -20.74 -0.13
C ARG A 190 12.08 -20.16 1.22
N SER A 191 13.27 -19.54 1.27
CA SER A 191 13.76 -18.89 2.49
C SER A 191 12.89 -17.70 2.88
N ARG A 192 12.44 -16.84 1.91
CA ARG A 192 11.54 -15.73 2.20
C ARG A 192 10.21 -16.23 2.77
N ILE A 193 9.60 -17.22 2.12
CA ILE A 193 8.34 -17.83 2.60
C ILE A 193 8.50 -18.46 3.97
N GLN A 194 9.57 -19.18 4.21
CA GLN A 194 9.83 -19.79 5.52
C GLN A 194 10.02 -18.76 6.63
N ASN A 195 10.56 -17.58 6.31
CA ASN A 195 10.71 -16.47 7.25
C ASN A 195 9.45 -15.59 7.37
N GLY A 196 8.30 -16.02 6.85
CA GLY A 196 7.02 -15.34 7.06
C GLY A 196 6.59 -14.40 5.93
N ALA A 197 7.28 -14.38 4.79
CA ALA A 197 6.83 -13.57 3.65
C ALA A 197 5.48 -14.06 3.13
N ALA A 198 4.52 -13.13 3.02
CA ALA A 198 3.18 -13.36 2.47
C ALA A 198 3.14 -13.19 0.94
N VAL A 199 4.11 -12.47 0.38
CA VAL A 199 4.30 -12.25 -1.07
C VAL A 199 5.79 -12.38 -1.40
N ILE A 200 6.11 -12.66 -2.66
CA ILE A 200 7.50 -12.65 -3.13
C ILE A 200 7.71 -11.43 -4.01
N LYS A 201 8.67 -10.58 -3.63
CA LYS A 201 9.17 -9.49 -4.47
C LYS A 201 10.42 -9.95 -5.21
N ILE A 202 10.39 -9.88 -6.53
CA ILE A 202 11.57 -10.09 -7.38
C ILE A 202 11.97 -8.78 -8.06
N VAL A 203 13.22 -8.70 -8.48
CA VAL A 203 13.73 -7.72 -9.43
C VAL A 203 14.19 -8.48 -10.65
N ASN A 204 13.36 -8.46 -11.71
CA ASN A 204 13.53 -9.38 -12.82
C ASN A 204 14.30 -8.79 -14.00
N VAL A 205 14.73 -7.53 -13.92
CA VAL A 205 15.38 -6.82 -15.04
C VAL A 205 16.64 -7.51 -15.51
N GLU A 206 17.42 -8.03 -14.57
CA GLU A 206 18.67 -8.74 -14.83
C GLU A 206 18.56 -10.26 -14.68
N MET A 207 17.37 -10.80 -14.40
CA MET A 207 17.16 -12.25 -14.31
C MET A 207 17.23 -12.91 -15.69
N LEU A 208 17.84 -14.08 -15.74
CA LEU A 208 17.74 -14.96 -16.89
C LEU A 208 16.34 -15.59 -16.96
N PRO A 209 15.88 -16.02 -18.14
CA PRO A 209 14.54 -16.60 -18.29
C PRO A 209 14.26 -17.79 -17.36
N ASP A 210 15.21 -18.69 -17.18
CA ASP A 210 15.08 -19.85 -16.31
C ASP A 210 15.11 -19.49 -14.81
N GLU A 211 15.77 -18.40 -14.43
CA GLU A 211 15.73 -17.84 -13.09
C GLU A 211 14.36 -17.23 -12.77
N LEU A 212 13.80 -16.48 -13.71
CA LEU A 212 12.47 -15.86 -13.60
C LEU A 212 11.39 -16.95 -13.48
N GLU A 213 11.40 -17.95 -14.36
CA GLU A 213 10.49 -19.09 -14.28
C GLU A 213 10.63 -19.83 -12.95
N ALA A 214 11.86 -20.06 -12.47
CA ALA A 214 12.12 -20.74 -11.21
C ALA A 214 11.60 -19.97 -10.00
N ALA A 215 11.66 -18.63 -10.02
CA ALA A 215 11.11 -17.79 -8.96
C ALA A 215 9.59 -17.94 -8.89
N ILE A 216 8.91 -17.73 -10.03
CA ILE A 216 7.45 -17.76 -10.14
C ILE A 216 6.91 -19.16 -9.81
N GLU A 217 7.42 -20.22 -10.45
CA GLU A 217 7.00 -21.60 -10.18
C GLU A 217 7.16 -22.00 -8.71
N THR A 218 8.29 -21.59 -8.09
CA THR A 218 8.56 -21.96 -6.70
C THR A 218 7.58 -21.29 -5.75
N ALA A 219 7.31 -20.01 -5.93
CA ALA A 219 6.34 -19.27 -5.12
C ALA A 219 4.92 -19.83 -5.30
N HIS A 220 4.48 -20.02 -6.55
CA HIS A 220 3.15 -20.56 -6.87
C HIS A 220 2.96 -21.99 -6.34
N SER A 221 4.00 -22.83 -6.39
CA SER A 221 3.93 -24.19 -5.80
C SER A 221 3.68 -24.19 -4.30
N LEU A 222 3.95 -23.07 -3.62
CA LEU A 222 3.73 -22.86 -2.20
C LEU A 222 2.52 -21.96 -1.92
N GLY A 223 1.75 -21.58 -2.95
CA GLY A 223 0.55 -20.74 -2.84
C GLY A 223 0.82 -19.28 -2.56
N VAL A 224 2.01 -18.77 -2.91
CA VAL A 224 2.42 -17.39 -2.67
C VAL A 224 2.53 -16.62 -3.98
N HIS A 225 1.96 -15.42 -4.02
CA HIS A 225 2.00 -14.51 -5.18
C HIS A 225 3.38 -13.88 -5.37
N VAL A 226 3.68 -13.54 -6.62
CA VAL A 226 4.95 -12.93 -7.03
C VAL A 226 4.69 -11.57 -7.66
N THR A 227 5.44 -10.56 -7.23
CA THR A 227 5.47 -9.23 -7.84
C THR A 227 6.87 -8.86 -8.29
N ALA A 228 6.99 -8.11 -9.39
CA ALA A 228 8.29 -7.74 -9.95
C ALA A 228 8.48 -6.23 -10.08
N HIS A 229 9.60 -5.71 -9.55
CA HIS A 229 10.18 -4.48 -10.08
C HIS A 229 10.62 -4.75 -11.51
N SER A 230 10.03 -4.07 -12.49
CA SER A 230 10.22 -4.43 -13.89
C SER A 230 10.26 -3.23 -14.84
N ARG A 231 10.96 -3.41 -15.93
CA ARG A 231 10.97 -2.52 -17.10
C ARG A 231 11.03 -3.35 -18.38
N GLU A 232 10.59 -2.76 -19.49
CA GLU A 232 10.71 -3.47 -20.76
C GLU A 232 12.18 -3.73 -21.17
N PRO A 233 12.48 -4.90 -21.79
CA PRO A 233 11.55 -5.94 -22.21
C PRO A 233 11.23 -7.01 -21.13
N ALA A 234 11.74 -6.85 -19.91
CA ALA A 234 11.56 -7.82 -18.83
C ALA A 234 10.10 -7.91 -18.34
N VAL A 235 9.28 -6.85 -18.56
CA VAL A 235 7.84 -6.88 -18.26
C VAL A 235 7.16 -7.96 -19.09
N TYR A 236 7.36 -7.95 -20.42
CA TYR A 236 6.76 -8.95 -21.31
C TYR A 236 7.12 -10.38 -20.89
N ALA A 237 8.41 -10.62 -20.61
CA ALA A 237 8.89 -11.94 -20.18
C ALA A 237 8.25 -12.38 -18.84
N ALA A 238 8.10 -11.46 -17.88
CA ALA A 238 7.47 -11.78 -16.59
C ALA A 238 6.00 -12.13 -16.74
N VAL A 239 5.26 -11.36 -17.56
CA VAL A 239 3.84 -11.64 -17.83
C VAL A 239 3.67 -12.94 -18.58
N GLU A 240 4.53 -13.23 -19.56
CA GLU A 240 4.54 -14.52 -20.28
C GLU A 240 4.78 -15.68 -19.33
N ALA A 241 5.71 -15.54 -18.37
CA ALA A 241 6.02 -16.54 -17.35
C ALA A 241 4.91 -16.69 -16.28
N GLY A 242 3.86 -15.85 -16.28
CA GLY A 242 2.70 -15.97 -15.40
C GLY A 242 2.84 -15.25 -14.07
N ILE A 243 3.55 -14.11 -14.02
CA ILE A 243 3.65 -13.28 -12.83
C ILE A 243 2.29 -12.71 -12.43
N ASP A 244 2.07 -12.49 -11.13
CA ASP A 244 0.79 -12.01 -10.61
C ASP A 244 0.64 -10.48 -10.72
N SER A 245 1.71 -9.71 -10.45
CA SER A 245 1.68 -8.25 -10.63
C SER A 245 3.02 -7.66 -11.08
N ILE A 246 2.92 -6.53 -11.80
CA ILE A 246 4.05 -5.72 -12.27
C ILE A 246 4.07 -4.40 -11.52
N GLU A 247 5.22 -4.08 -10.96
CA GLU A 247 5.52 -2.81 -10.30
C GLU A 247 6.26 -1.90 -11.26
N HIS A 248 5.91 -0.61 -11.29
CA HIS A 248 6.44 0.44 -12.16
C HIS A 248 6.14 0.23 -13.64
N GLY A 249 6.56 -0.88 -14.24
CA GLY A 249 6.38 -1.16 -15.66
C GLY A 249 7.05 -0.10 -16.54
N TYR A 250 8.30 0.28 -16.25
CA TYR A 250 8.98 1.30 -17.02
C TYR A 250 9.09 0.91 -18.50
N GLY A 251 8.67 1.82 -19.37
CA GLY A 251 8.66 1.58 -20.81
C GLY A 251 7.56 0.64 -21.29
N LEU A 252 6.52 0.40 -20.49
CA LEU A 252 5.42 -0.54 -20.76
C LEU A 252 4.84 -0.35 -22.17
N THR A 253 4.86 -1.43 -22.96
CA THR A 253 4.41 -1.44 -24.37
C THR A 253 2.94 -1.82 -24.50
N ASP A 254 2.35 -1.51 -25.65
CA ASP A 254 0.97 -1.92 -25.96
C ASP A 254 0.84 -3.46 -26.03
N GLU A 255 1.91 -4.16 -26.43
CA GLU A 255 1.95 -5.62 -26.47
C GLU A 255 1.94 -6.21 -25.05
N SER A 256 2.74 -5.67 -24.15
CA SER A 256 2.76 -6.12 -22.75
C SER A 256 1.43 -5.81 -22.05
N ILE A 257 0.82 -4.66 -22.31
CA ILE A 257 -0.51 -4.30 -21.78
C ILE A 257 -1.56 -5.30 -22.26
N ALA A 258 -1.55 -5.66 -23.55
CA ALA A 258 -2.50 -6.64 -24.08
C ALA A 258 -2.31 -8.02 -23.44
N LEU A 259 -1.06 -8.45 -23.25
CA LEU A 259 -0.73 -9.71 -22.61
C LEU A 259 -1.12 -9.72 -21.13
N MET A 260 -0.91 -8.61 -20.39
CA MET A 260 -1.38 -8.46 -19.00
C MET A 260 -2.89 -8.60 -18.89
N ALA A 261 -3.65 -7.97 -19.79
CA ALA A 261 -5.10 -8.09 -19.83
C ALA A 261 -5.56 -9.52 -20.12
N GLU A 262 -4.87 -10.22 -21.04
CA GLU A 262 -5.15 -11.62 -21.37
C GLU A 262 -4.85 -12.58 -20.22
N LYS A 263 -3.71 -12.39 -19.57
CA LYS A 263 -3.22 -13.26 -18.49
C LYS A 263 -3.84 -12.95 -17.13
N GLY A 264 -4.46 -11.77 -16.97
CA GLY A 264 -5.00 -11.30 -15.70
C GLY A 264 -3.92 -10.77 -14.74
N THR A 265 -2.74 -10.42 -15.25
CA THR A 265 -1.67 -9.81 -14.44
C THR A 265 -2.08 -8.42 -13.99
N PHE A 266 -1.88 -8.10 -12.71
CA PHE A 266 -2.18 -6.80 -12.14
C PHE A 266 -1.07 -5.78 -12.41
N TYR A 267 -1.41 -4.49 -12.39
CA TYR A 267 -0.46 -3.40 -12.63
C TYR A 267 -0.48 -2.35 -11.51
N ASP A 268 0.67 -2.11 -10.94
CA ASP A 268 0.96 -1.06 -9.96
C ASP A 268 1.96 -0.05 -10.54
N PRO A 269 1.50 1.11 -11.05
CA PRO A 269 2.36 2.03 -11.80
C PRO A 269 3.34 2.82 -10.94
N THR A 270 3.05 3.06 -9.66
CA THR A 270 3.87 3.88 -8.76
C THR A 270 4.34 5.19 -9.39
N ILE A 271 3.43 5.94 -10.00
CA ILE A 271 3.76 7.16 -10.76
C ILE A 271 4.41 8.20 -9.88
N ILE A 272 3.92 8.28 -8.62
CA ILE A 272 4.32 9.32 -7.68
C ILE A 272 5.82 9.25 -7.33
N CYS A 273 6.46 8.09 -7.43
CA CYS A 273 7.89 7.97 -7.21
C CYS A 273 8.74 8.63 -8.33
N ASN A 274 8.10 9.05 -9.42
CA ASN A 274 8.71 9.75 -10.55
C ASN A 274 8.10 11.15 -10.76
N LEU A 275 7.69 11.82 -9.69
CA LEU A 275 7.13 13.16 -9.77
C LEU A 275 8.02 14.12 -10.54
N SER A 276 7.39 14.93 -11.40
CA SER A 276 8.03 16.04 -12.08
C SER A 276 7.65 17.38 -11.42
N ASP A 277 8.53 18.38 -11.55
CA ASP A 277 8.28 19.76 -11.16
C ASP A 277 6.96 20.30 -11.78
N GLU A 278 6.69 19.94 -13.03
CA GLU A 278 5.47 20.28 -13.74
C GLU A 278 4.21 19.76 -13.03
N TYR A 279 4.21 18.49 -12.66
CA TYR A 279 3.09 17.88 -11.93
C TYR A 279 2.82 18.56 -10.58
N ILE A 280 3.86 18.91 -9.86
CA ILE A 280 3.71 19.56 -8.55
C ILE A 280 3.05 20.92 -8.69
N ARG A 281 3.43 21.70 -9.69
CA ARG A 281 2.78 22.99 -9.98
C ARG A 281 1.32 22.83 -10.41
N GLU A 282 1.01 21.83 -11.21
CA GLU A 282 -0.37 21.49 -11.57
C GLU A 282 -1.19 21.12 -10.34
N ARG A 283 -0.61 20.31 -9.45
CA ARG A 283 -1.24 19.93 -8.20
C ARG A 283 -1.47 21.11 -7.27
N GLU A 284 -0.48 21.96 -7.06
CA GLU A 284 -0.62 23.20 -6.27
C GLU A 284 -1.76 24.05 -6.80
N THR A 285 -1.83 24.25 -8.11
CA THR A 285 -2.90 24.99 -8.78
C THR A 285 -4.27 24.35 -8.53
N ARG A 286 -4.36 23.04 -8.64
CA ARG A 286 -5.60 22.30 -8.42
C ARG A 286 -6.05 22.35 -6.96
N LEU A 287 -5.15 22.13 -6.00
CA LEU A 287 -5.47 22.20 -4.58
C LEU A 287 -5.93 23.60 -4.17
N ALA A 288 -5.28 24.65 -4.67
CA ALA A 288 -5.73 26.02 -4.46
C ALA A 288 -7.14 26.26 -5.01
N SER A 289 -7.48 25.69 -6.17
CA SER A 289 -8.82 25.78 -6.75
C SER A 289 -9.90 25.08 -5.93
N LEU A 290 -9.52 24.09 -5.12
CA LEU A 290 -10.39 23.35 -4.21
C LEU A 290 -10.45 23.97 -2.80
N GLY A 291 -9.77 25.12 -2.57
CA GLY A 291 -9.73 25.81 -1.30
C GLY A 291 -8.70 25.25 -0.29
N TYR A 292 -7.84 24.35 -0.72
CA TYR A 292 -6.69 23.93 0.08
C TYR A 292 -5.61 25.01 -0.03
N SER A 293 -5.26 25.64 1.07
CA SER A 293 -4.23 26.69 1.12
C SER A 293 -2.80 26.11 0.96
N ASP A 294 -1.82 27.02 0.77
CA ASP A 294 -0.37 26.77 0.76
C ASP A 294 0.15 26.18 2.06
N ASP A 295 -0.40 25.07 2.48
CA ASP A 295 -0.07 24.47 3.76
C ASP A 295 1.18 23.57 3.71
N GLU A 296 1.44 22.97 4.83
CA GLU A 296 2.54 22.03 5.09
C GLU A 296 2.77 20.98 3.99
N GLN A 297 1.75 20.63 3.20
CA GLN A 297 1.82 19.64 2.13
C GLN A 297 2.63 20.13 0.91
N ALA A 298 2.51 21.41 0.56
CA ALA A 298 3.28 22.02 -0.53
C ALA A 298 4.78 22.06 -0.19
N VAL A 299 5.12 22.33 1.07
CA VAL A 299 6.52 22.32 1.54
C VAL A 299 7.15 20.93 1.44
N ARG A 300 6.38 19.89 1.77
CA ARG A 300 6.85 18.49 1.70
C ARG A 300 7.12 18.04 0.29
N LEU A 301 6.20 18.35 -0.62
CA LEU A 301 6.37 18.05 -2.02
C LEU A 301 7.57 18.76 -2.64
N ARG A 302 7.88 19.99 -2.22
CA ARG A 302 9.10 20.68 -2.67
C ARG A 302 10.39 19.93 -2.31
N THR A 303 10.37 19.17 -1.22
CA THR A 303 11.52 18.33 -0.86
C THR A 303 11.63 17.11 -1.77
N GLU A 304 10.51 16.54 -2.20
CA GLU A 304 10.47 15.48 -3.20
C GLU A 304 10.78 15.96 -4.61
N ILE A 305 10.44 17.22 -4.96
CA ILE A 305 10.83 17.83 -6.22
C ILE A 305 12.35 17.83 -6.40
N ALA A 306 13.08 18.21 -5.36
CA ALA A 306 14.56 18.24 -5.46
C ALA A 306 15.15 16.85 -5.76
N TYR A 307 14.42 15.78 -5.40
CA TYR A 307 14.77 14.41 -5.75
C TYR A 307 14.25 14.02 -7.15
N ALA A 308 13.06 14.51 -7.51
CA ALA A 308 12.47 14.25 -8.82
C ALA A 308 13.20 14.95 -9.97
N ASP A 309 13.86 16.08 -9.71
CA ASP A 309 14.71 16.77 -10.69
C ASP A 309 15.88 15.89 -11.20
N GLU A 310 16.25 14.87 -10.45
CA GLU A 310 17.23 13.86 -10.91
C GLU A 310 16.57 12.75 -11.75
N ARG A 311 15.25 12.63 -11.75
CA ARG A 311 14.52 11.64 -12.54
C ARG A 311 13.89 12.29 -13.76
N SER A 312 13.95 11.60 -14.89
CA SER A 312 13.39 12.11 -16.14
C SER A 312 11.88 12.39 -16.02
N PRO A 313 11.41 13.63 -16.26
CA PRO A 313 9.99 13.95 -16.33
C PRO A 313 9.22 13.10 -17.36
N GLU A 314 9.94 12.55 -18.33
CA GLU A 314 9.40 11.66 -19.36
C GLU A 314 8.93 10.33 -18.75
N HIS A 315 9.52 9.84 -17.67
CA HIS A 315 9.09 8.60 -17.03
C HIS A 315 7.69 8.74 -16.44
N ALA A 316 7.42 9.78 -15.67
CA ALA A 316 6.08 10.01 -15.08
C ALA A 316 5.01 10.19 -16.15
N ARG A 317 5.31 10.93 -17.22
CA ARG A 317 4.39 11.09 -18.36
C ARG A 317 4.11 9.75 -19.03
N HIS A 318 5.15 8.98 -19.32
CA HIS A 318 5.00 7.67 -19.95
C HIS A 318 4.22 6.70 -19.06
N GLN A 319 4.45 6.69 -17.75
CA GLN A 319 3.68 5.86 -16.82
C GLN A 319 2.20 6.28 -16.78
N ARG A 320 1.87 7.57 -16.81
CA ARG A 320 0.47 8.04 -16.91
C ARG A 320 -0.19 7.58 -18.21
N GLU A 321 0.50 7.69 -19.33
CA GLU A 321 0.01 7.19 -20.63
C GLU A 321 -0.19 5.67 -20.62
N ALA A 322 0.75 4.93 -20.03
CA ALA A 322 0.68 3.48 -19.88
C ALA A 322 -0.48 3.06 -18.95
N LEU A 323 -0.68 3.78 -17.84
CA LEU A 323 -1.81 3.56 -16.92
C LEU A 323 -3.15 3.75 -17.64
N ALA A 324 -3.31 4.84 -18.39
CA ALA A 324 -4.53 5.10 -19.18
C ALA A 324 -4.81 3.98 -20.18
N LYS A 325 -3.78 3.48 -20.87
CA LYS A 325 -3.89 2.37 -21.81
C LYS A 325 -4.22 1.06 -21.12
N ALA A 326 -3.56 0.76 -20.00
CA ALA A 326 -3.79 -0.44 -19.21
C ALA A 326 -5.24 -0.49 -18.67
N ALA A 327 -5.73 0.63 -18.11
CA ALA A 327 -7.12 0.77 -17.68
C ALA A 327 -8.10 0.48 -18.83
N LYS A 328 -7.88 1.09 -19.99
CA LYS A 328 -8.72 0.90 -21.18
C LYS A 328 -8.68 -0.53 -21.71
N ALA A 329 -7.56 -1.22 -21.58
CA ALA A 329 -7.40 -2.61 -21.98
C ALA A 329 -8.03 -3.60 -20.98
N GLY A 330 -8.50 -3.14 -19.82
CA GLY A 330 -9.10 -3.97 -18.76
C GLY A 330 -8.07 -4.65 -17.85
N VAL A 331 -6.83 -4.17 -17.83
CA VAL A 331 -5.84 -4.59 -16.84
C VAL A 331 -6.30 -4.18 -15.44
N LYS A 332 -6.26 -5.08 -14.48
CA LYS A 332 -6.60 -4.76 -13.09
C LYS A 332 -5.48 -3.93 -12.46
N LEU A 333 -5.86 -2.75 -11.98
CA LEU A 333 -4.93 -1.77 -11.45
C LEU A 333 -4.79 -1.91 -9.93
N LEU A 334 -3.61 -1.55 -9.41
CA LEU A 334 -3.28 -1.47 -8.00
C LEU A 334 -2.74 -0.07 -7.68
N VAL A 335 -2.98 0.41 -6.47
CA VAL A 335 -2.44 1.68 -5.98
C VAL A 335 -1.25 1.38 -5.06
N GLY A 336 -0.07 1.76 -5.49
CA GLY A 336 1.17 1.67 -4.73
C GLY A 336 2.00 2.95 -4.88
N SER A 337 2.66 3.38 -3.82
CA SER A 337 3.32 4.70 -3.84
C SER A 337 4.83 4.65 -4.02
N ASP A 338 5.48 3.58 -3.59
CA ASP A 338 6.96 3.44 -3.59
C ASP A 338 7.68 4.69 -3.04
N SER A 339 7.01 5.43 -2.19
CA SER A 339 7.51 6.67 -1.62
C SER A 339 6.90 6.92 -0.23
N MET A 340 7.40 7.92 0.47
CA MET A 340 7.02 8.26 1.84
C MET A 340 6.61 9.73 1.95
N PRO A 341 5.74 10.06 2.88
CA PRO A 341 5.01 9.21 3.83
C PRO A 341 3.94 8.35 3.16
N ILE A 342 3.66 7.15 3.71
CA ILE A 342 2.81 6.14 3.09
C ILE A 342 1.42 6.67 2.75
N GLY A 343 0.80 7.39 3.69
CA GLY A 343 -0.56 7.87 3.56
C GLY A 343 -0.70 9.03 2.58
N GLU A 344 0.03 10.12 2.82
CA GLU A 344 -0.04 11.31 1.96
C GLU A 344 0.33 10.99 0.51
N ILE A 345 1.41 10.24 0.31
CA ILE A 345 1.87 9.88 -1.03
C ILE A 345 0.92 8.85 -1.68
N GLY A 346 0.33 7.95 -0.90
CA GLY A 346 -0.71 7.05 -1.40
C GLY A 346 -1.94 7.81 -1.92
N TRP A 347 -2.37 8.89 -1.26
CA TRP A 347 -3.42 9.75 -1.78
C TRP A 347 -3.01 10.43 -3.11
N LEU A 348 -1.76 10.88 -3.20
CA LEU A 348 -1.24 11.47 -4.43
C LEU A 348 -1.21 10.48 -5.58
N GLU A 349 -0.89 9.22 -5.33
CA GLU A 349 -0.97 8.18 -6.35
C GLU A 349 -2.40 7.97 -6.84
N MET A 350 -3.39 7.95 -5.95
CA MET A 350 -4.81 7.88 -6.34
C MET A 350 -5.22 9.10 -7.20
N GLU A 351 -4.69 10.29 -6.90
CA GLU A 351 -4.91 11.47 -7.73
C GLU A 351 -4.26 11.32 -9.12
N GLN A 352 -3.08 10.65 -9.23
CA GLN A 352 -2.45 10.37 -10.53
C GLN A 352 -3.31 9.46 -11.40
N PHE A 353 -4.00 8.50 -10.81
CA PHE A 353 -4.94 7.63 -11.53
C PHE A 353 -6.01 8.46 -12.25
N VAL A 354 -6.68 9.35 -11.53
CA VAL A 354 -7.73 10.21 -12.12
C VAL A 354 -7.17 11.18 -13.14
N LEU A 355 -5.99 11.77 -12.88
CA LEU A 355 -5.30 12.62 -13.85
C LEU A 355 -4.88 11.88 -15.12
N SER A 356 -4.67 10.58 -15.03
CA SER A 356 -4.37 9.70 -16.17
C SER A 356 -5.63 9.24 -16.92
N GLY A 357 -6.84 9.63 -16.45
CA GLY A 357 -8.11 9.29 -17.09
C GLY A 357 -8.78 8.03 -16.57
N VAL A 358 -8.30 7.46 -15.44
CA VAL A 358 -9.01 6.42 -14.69
C VAL A 358 -10.15 7.10 -13.92
N SER A 359 -11.34 6.49 -13.87
CA SER A 359 -12.45 7.06 -13.11
C SER A 359 -12.18 7.02 -11.60
N GLU A 360 -12.85 7.90 -10.84
CA GLU A 360 -12.79 7.88 -9.37
C GLU A 360 -13.20 6.52 -8.80
N MET A 361 -14.24 5.91 -9.35
CA MET A 361 -14.71 4.58 -8.93
C MET A 361 -13.65 3.51 -9.20
N ASP A 362 -13.06 3.47 -10.42
CA ASP A 362 -12.02 2.49 -10.74
C ASP A 362 -10.75 2.72 -9.91
N THR A 363 -10.46 3.96 -9.56
CA THR A 363 -9.36 4.31 -8.64
C THR A 363 -9.61 3.78 -7.24
N LEU A 364 -10.84 3.92 -6.71
CA LEU A 364 -11.20 3.33 -5.41
C LEU A 364 -11.15 1.80 -5.46
N ILE A 365 -11.60 1.18 -6.55
CA ILE A 365 -11.51 -0.27 -6.75
C ILE A 365 -10.04 -0.73 -6.80
N ALA A 366 -9.17 0.03 -7.46
CA ALA A 366 -7.73 -0.23 -7.50
C ALA A 366 -7.07 -0.12 -6.11
N ALA A 367 -7.62 0.71 -5.23
CA ALA A 367 -7.15 0.90 -3.86
C ALA A 367 -7.85 0.00 -2.83
N THR A 368 -8.81 -0.84 -3.20
CA THR A 368 -9.61 -1.62 -2.23
C THR A 368 -9.82 -3.07 -2.68
N ARG A 369 -10.69 -3.31 -3.66
CA ARG A 369 -11.11 -4.64 -4.11
C ARG A 369 -10.00 -5.38 -4.85
N ASN A 370 -9.34 -4.73 -5.80
CA ASN A 370 -8.33 -5.38 -6.63
C ASN A 370 -7.16 -5.95 -5.82
N PRO A 371 -6.58 -5.21 -4.83
CA PRO A 371 -5.59 -5.77 -3.91
C PRO A 371 -6.06 -7.01 -3.16
N ALA A 372 -7.29 -6.97 -2.63
CA ALA A 372 -7.88 -8.10 -1.91
C ALA A 372 -8.09 -9.32 -2.81
N GLU A 373 -8.46 -9.09 -4.08
CA GLU A 373 -8.56 -10.14 -5.10
C GLU A 373 -7.20 -10.74 -5.41
N LEU A 374 -6.18 -9.90 -5.70
CA LEU A 374 -4.81 -10.36 -5.98
C LEU A 374 -4.28 -11.25 -4.86
N LEU A 375 -4.48 -10.84 -3.60
CA LEU A 375 -3.92 -11.55 -2.45
C LEU A 375 -4.83 -12.66 -1.91
N GLY A 376 -5.93 -12.98 -2.62
CA GLY A 376 -6.82 -14.10 -2.30
C GLY A 376 -7.63 -13.92 -1.00
N VAL A 377 -7.86 -12.68 -0.57
CA VAL A 377 -8.59 -12.35 0.67
C VAL A 377 -9.89 -11.57 0.41
N LEU A 378 -10.39 -11.57 -0.83
CA LEU A 378 -11.59 -10.83 -1.19
C LEU A 378 -12.84 -11.29 -0.41
N ASP A 379 -12.89 -12.53 0.03
CA ASP A 379 -13.99 -13.03 0.87
C ASP A 379 -14.03 -12.34 2.26
N LEU A 380 -12.93 -11.72 2.68
CA LEU A 380 -12.80 -11.08 4.01
C LEU A 380 -12.67 -9.56 3.94
N LEU A 381 -12.12 -9.01 2.86
CA LEU A 381 -11.69 -7.61 2.75
C LEU A 381 -12.04 -7.02 1.37
N GLY A 382 -11.76 -5.76 1.17
CA GLY A 382 -11.79 -5.08 -0.12
C GLY A 382 -13.14 -4.51 -0.54
N THR A 383 -14.24 -4.91 0.11
CA THR A 383 -15.59 -4.35 -0.10
C THR A 383 -16.34 -4.21 1.22
N VAL A 384 -17.38 -3.36 1.24
CA VAL A 384 -18.28 -3.19 2.42
C VAL A 384 -19.48 -4.12 2.23
N GLU A 385 -19.40 -5.31 2.83
CA GLU A 385 -20.43 -6.34 2.73
C GLU A 385 -20.59 -7.09 4.07
N GLU A 386 -21.77 -7.63 4.33
CA GLU A 386 -22.00 -8.48 5.51
C GLU A 386 -21.09 -9.71 5.47
N GLY A 387 -20.53 -10.06 6.63
CA GLY A 387 -19.60 -11.17 6.81
C GLY A 387 -18.14 -10.81 6.64
N LYS A 388 -17.82 -9.61 6.13
CA LYS A 388 -16.45 -9.12 5.95
C LYS A 388 -15.93 -8.35 7.16
N LEU A 389 -14.62 -8.20 7.24
CA LEU A 389 -13.97 -7.42 8.28
C LEU A 389 -14.30 -5.93 8.11
N ALA A 390 -14.54 -5.27 9.23
CA ALA A 390 -14.82 -3.84 9.27
C ALA A 390 -13.54 -3.01 9.22
N ASP A 391 -12.85 -3.10 8.09
CA ASP A 391 -11.79 -2.19 7.67
C ASP A 391 -12.46 -1.11 6.82
N LEU A 392 -12.74 0.06 7.41
CA LEU A 392 -13.58 1.10 6.81
C LEU A 392 -12.92 2.49 6.90
N VAL A 393 -13.19 3.32 5.89
CA VAL A 393 -12.82 4.73 5.88
C VAL A 393 -14.06 5.60 5.78
N VAL A 394 -14.19 6.57 6.69
CA VAL A 394 -15.29 7.55 6.72
C VAL A 394 -14.79 8.92 6.31
N MET A 395 -15.38 9.48 5.26
CA MET A 395 -15.02 10.78 4.67
C MET A 395 -16.22 11.72 4.70
N THR A 396 -15.98 13.02 4.91
CA THR A 396 -17.06 14.02 4.96
C THR A 396 -17.51 14.49 3.58
N ALA A 397 -16.73 14.27 2.52
CA ALA A 397 -17.05 14.64 1.15
C ALA A 397 -16.98 13.43 0.21
N ASN A 398 -17.72 13.48 -0.91
CA ASN A 398 -17.85 12.36 -1.84
C ASN A 398 -16.58 12.18 -2.70
N PRO A 399 -15.83 11.08 -2.53
CA PRO A 399 -14.63 10.81 -3.33
C PRO A 399 -14.95 10.51 -4.82
N LEU A 400 -16.19 10.17 -5.16
CA LEU A 400 -16.62 9.97 -6.55
C LEU A 400 -16.92 11.27 -7.30
N GLU A 401 -17.10 12.37 -6.59
CA GLU A 401 -17.20 13.71 -7.21
C GLU A 401 -15.81 14.30 -7.46
N ASN A 402 -14.87 14.00 -6.60
CA ASN A 402 -13.47 14.40 -6.70
C ASN A 402 -12.62 13.45 -5.83
N ILE A 403 -11.68 12.77 -6.44
CA ILE A 403 -10.83 11.80 -5.70
C ILE A 403 -10.06 12.47 -4.55
N SER A 404 -9.71 13.77 -4.66
CA SER A 404 -9.02 14.49 -3.57
C SER A 404 -9.87 14.61 -2.28
N ASN A 405 -11.19 14.31 -2.34
CA ASN A 405 -12.06 14.23 -1.17
C ASN A 405 -11.69 13.07 -0.21
N ILE A 406 -10.85 12.11 -0.63
CA ILE A 406 -10.23 11.13 0.28
C ILE A 406 -9.46 11.81 1.42
N ARG A 407 -9.02 13.06 1.27
CA ARG A 407 -8.36 13.86 2.30
C ARG A 407 -9.31 14.31 3.42
N THR A 408 -10.62 14.18 3.22
CA THR A 408 -11.64 14.55 4.21
C THR A 408 -11.94 13.42 5.19
N ILE A 409 -11.01 12.49 5.39
CA ILE A 409 -11.14 11.39 6.34
C ILE A 409 -11.39 11.92 7.74
N ARG A 410 -12.49 11.45 8.34
CA ARG A 410 -12.89 11.75 9.71
C ARG A 410 -12.62 10.59 10.66
N MET A 411 -12.83 9.36 10.19
CA MET A 411 -12.66 8.14 10.98
C MET A 411 -12.08 7.03 10.09
N VAL A 412 -11.29 6.18 10.72
CA VAL A 412 -10.83 4.91 10.14
C VAL A 412 -11.18 3.80 11.12
N PHE A 413 -11.70 2.71 10.63
CA PHE A 413 -11.90 1.49 11.39
C PHE A 413 -10.96 0.41 10.84
N LYS A 414 -10.29 -0.28 11.76
CA LYS A 414 -9.43 -1.43 11.49
C LYS A 414 -9.87 -2.60 12.35
N ASP A 415 -10.32 -3.68 11.70
CA ASP A 415 -10.92 -4.82 12.39
C ASP A 415 -12.02 -4.38 13.38
N GLY A 416 -12.88 -3.43 12.97
CA GLY A 416 -13.97 -2.86 13.80
C GLY A 416 -13.51 -1.93 14.93
N ILE A 417 -12.23 -1.68 15.08
CA ILE A 417 -11.68 -0.76 16.08
C ILE A 417 -11.52 0.63 15.44
N SER A 418 -12.07 1.65 16.08
CA SER A 418 -11.83 3.04 15.65
C SER A 418 -10.38 3.43 15.89
N VAL A 419 -9.69 3.82 14.82
CA VAL A 419 -8.28 4.21 14.85
C VAL A 419 -8.12 5.59 15.49
N PRO A 420 -7.20 5.78 16.44
CA PRO A 420 -6.86 7.10 16.94
C PRO A 420 -6.24 7.96 15.82
N MET A 421 -7.00 8.96 15.34
CA MET A 421 -6.58 9.81 14.21
C MET A 421 -5.46 10.79 14.57
N THR A 422 -5.34 11.14 15.85
CA THR A 422 -4.28 12.01 16.34
C THR A 422 -3.17 11.19 16.96
N PRO A 423 -1.90 11.38 16.56
CA PRO A 423 -0.77 10.76 17.26
C PRO A 423 -0.77 11.11 18.75
N PRO A 424 -0.22 10.26 19.63
CA PRO A 424 -0.08 10.59 21.05
C PRO A 424 0.63 11.92 21.25
N PRO A 425 0.25 12.73 22.28
CA PRO A 425 0.93 13.99 22.60
C PRO A 425 2.44 13.78 22.79
N GLY A 426 3.25 14.68 22.24
CA GLY A 426 4.71 14.59 22.28
C GLY A 426 5.34 13.62 21.27
N THR A 427 4.54 12.94 20.45
CA THR A 427 5.05 12.25 19.28
C THR A 427 5.37 13.29 18.23
N LEU A 428 6.64 13.41 17.85
CA LEU A 428 7.02 14.18 16.67
C LEU A 428 6.31 13.54 15.47
N ARG A 429 5.46 14.28 14.81
CA ARG A 429 5.02 13.86 13.50
C ARG A 429 6.25 13.77 12.62
N PHE A 430 6.30 12.78 11.76
CA PHE A 430 7.36 12.63 10.78
C PHE A 430 7.69 13.98 10.08
N TYR A 431 6.68 14.79 9.87
CA TYR A 431 6.71 16.09 9.23
C TYR A 431 7.25 17.23 10.09
N ASP A 432 6.89 17.28 11.37
CA ASP A 432 7.35 18.33 12.30
C ASP A 432 8.88 18.30 12.42
N TYR A 433 9.48 17.13 12.20
CA TYR A 433 10.92 16.97 12.14
C TYR A 433 11.53 17.66 10.91
N TYR A 434 10.92 17.49 9.72
CA TYR A 434 11.40 18.13 8.50
C TYR A 434 11.09 19.62 8.47
N ASP A 435 9.93 20.04 8.98
CA ASP A 435 9.56 21.45 9.08
C ASP A 435 10.48 22.21 10.06
N SER A 436 10.96 21.55 11.12
CA SER A 436 11.93 22.13 12.06
C SER A 436 13.28 22.44 11.41
N LEU A 437 13.59 21.84 10.26
CA LEU A 437 14.83 22.06 9.52
C LEU A 437 14.83 23.30 8.62
N GLY A 438 13.70 24.03 8.55
CA GLY A 438 13.52 25.21 7.71
C GLY A 438 13.42 24.92 6.21
N PRO A 439 13.23 25.92 5.34
CA PRO A 439 13.13 25.71 3.90
C PRO A 439 14.43 25.12 3.36
N PRO A 440 14.37 24.18 2.39
CA PRO A 440 15.56 23.59 1.79
C PRO A 440 16.37 24.63 1.04
N SER A 441 17.57 24.90 1.49
CA SER A 441 18.55 25.66 0.73
C SER A 441 19.09 24.80 -0.42
N SER A 442 19.40 23.58 -0.17
CA SER A 442 19.57 22.48 -1.13
C SER A 442 19.48 21.17 -0.36
N PHE A 443 19.20 20.09 -1.05
CA PHE A 443 19.18 18.75 -0.47
C PHE A 443 20.53 18.38 0.19
N LEU A 444 21.64 18.78 -0.44
CA LEU A 444 23.00 18.53 0.04
C LEU A 444 23.31 19.29 1.34
N GLU A 445 22.90 20.54 1.46
CA GLU A 445 23.11 21.36 2.68
C GLU A 445 22.33 20.80 3.87
N ARG A 446 21.11 20.24 3.66
CA ARG A 446 20.34 19.59 4.71
C ARG A 446 20.96 18.28 5.18
N SER A 447 21.50 17.49 4.27
CA SER A 447 22.15 16.24 4.65
C SER A 447 23.37 16.48 5.54
N GLU A 448 24.10 17.58 5.31
CA GLU A 448 25.21 18.00 6.16
C GLU A 448 24.76 18.52 7.52
N SER A 449 23.66 19.29 7.59
CA SER A 449 23.11 19.79 8.85
C SER A 449 22.55 18.66 9.72
N LEU A 450 21.89 17.66 9.13
CA LEU A 450 21.41 16.48 9.84
C LEU A 450 22.53 15.60 10.38
N SER A 451 23.64 15.49 9.66
CA SER A 451 24.81 14.77 10.13
C SER A 451 25.47 15.48 11.35
N GLY A 452 25.40 16.81 11.41
CA GLY A 452 25.81 17.62 12.56
C GLY A 452 24.90 17.40 13.77
N PHE A 453 23.58 17.44 13.58
CA PHE A 453 22.60 17.25 14.65
C PHE A 453 22.69 15.87 15.32
N VAL A 454 22.89 14.82 14.53
CA VAL A 454 23.10 13.45 15.04
C VAL A 454 24.42 13.34 15.84
N ARG A 455 25.42 14.16 15.53
CA ARG A 455 26.67 14.18 16.29
C ARG A 455 26.65 15.03 17.55
N GLU A 456 25.93 16.15 17.56
CA GLU A 456 25.89 17.10 18.68
C GLU A 456 24.82 16.78 19.72
N GLY A 457 23.74 16.07 19.34
CA GLY A 457 22.59 15.76 20.19
C GLY A 457 22.63 14.41 20.90
N ASN A 458 23.73 13.66 20.86
CA ASN A 458 23.81 12.37 21.56
C ASN A 458 24.39 12.53 22.97
N PRO A 459 23.55 12.68 24.02
CA PRO A 459 24.03 12.73 25.41
C PRO A 459 24.62 11.39 25.91
N TYR A 460 24.54 10.33 25.09
CA TYR A 460 25.06 9.01 25.38
C TYR A 460 26.25 8.61 24.49
N GLY A 461 26.97 9.59 23.95
CA GLY A 461 28.18 9.41 23.17
C GLY A 461 29.30 8.77 23.99
N GLY A 462 29.21 7.48 24.17
CA GLY A 462 30.23 6.65 24.73
C GLY A 462 30.78 5.69 23.66
N ARG A 463 31.99 6.01 23.17
CA ARG A 463 33.03 5.26 22.45
C ARG A 463 32.62 4.11 21.54
#